data_12d184bb6cc7e152371702ed46b5693c
#
_entry.id   12d184bb6cc7e152371702ed46b5693c
#
_cell.length_a   1.000
_cell.length_b   1.000
_cell.length_c   1.000
_cell.angle_alpha   90.00
_cell.angle_beta   90.00
_cell.angle_gamma   90.00
#
_symmetry.space_group_name_H-M   'P 1'
#
loop_
_entity.id
_entity.type
_entity.pdbx_description
1 polymer ?
#
loop_
_entity_poly.entity_id
_entity_poly.type
_entity_poly.pdbx_seq_one_letter_code
_entity_poly.pdbx_strand_id
1 'polypeptide(L)'
;MVNKDGERFMERYAPNYKDLASRDVVARSMFTEILEGRGCGPDADHVYLKLDHLGPEIVHKRLPGVTELSKRFAHVDPAEHPIPVVPTCHYAMGGIPTNVHGQVISQNPDGTDKIIDGLYAAGEAACVSVHGGNRLGGNSTSRPYCFWKIRWITHRRKFQGRHKNG
;
A
#
# COMPACT_ATOMS: atom_id res chain seq x y z
N MET A 1 2.59 12.68 14.15
CA MET A 1 1.59 13.40 13.33
C MET A 1 0.69 14.21 14.23
N VAL A 2 0.25 15.37 13.77
CA VAL A 2 -0.61 16.27 14.55
C VAL A 2 -1.78 16.77 13.72
N ASN A 3 -2.91 16.99 14.37
CA ASN A 3 -4.09 17.64 13.81
C ASN A 3 -4.03 19.16 13.93
N LYS A 4 -5.10 19.88 13.56
CA LYS A 4 -5.17 21.36 13.64
C LYS A 4 -4.98 21.93 15.04
N ASP A 5 -5.35 21.14 16.06
CA ASP A 5 -5.23 21.56 17.47
C ASP A 5 -3.82 21.28 18.04
N GLY A 6 -2.91 20.74 17.22
CA GLY A 6 -1.57 20.35 17.60
C GLY A 6 -1.52 19.02 18.38
N GLU A 7 -2.65 18.31 18.49
CA GLU A 7 -2.75 17.03 19.19
C GLU A 7 -2.03 15.93 18.40
N ARG A 8 -1.25 15.10 19.07
CA ARG A 8 -0.69 13.86 18.53
C ARG A 8 -1.75 12.76 18.54
N PHE A 9 -2.71 12.87 17.63
CA PHE A 9 -3.92 12.05 17.60
C PHE A 9 -3.67 10.54 17.55
N MET A 10 -2.52 10.09 17.03
CA MET A 10 -2.17 8.66 17.01
C MET A 10 -2.03 8.05 18.42
N GLU A 11 -1.78 8.84 19.45
CA GLU A 11 -1.78 8.36 20.84
C GLU A 11 -3.17 7.91 21.31
N ARG A 12 -4.23 8.47 20.72
CA ARG A 12 -5.62 8.10 20.98
C ARG A 12 -6.06 6.87 20.20
N TYR A 13 -5.66 6.77 18.92
CA TYR A 13 -6.06 5.67 18.04
C TYR A 13 -5.22 4.40 18.23
N ALA A 14 -3.95 4.53 18.57
CA ALA A 14 -3.01 3.43 18.72
C ALA A 14 -2.05 3.69 19.91
N PRO A 15 -2.51 3.64 21.17
CA PRO A 15 -1.72 4.06 22.34
C PRO A 15 -0.39 3.33 22.48
N ASN A 16 -0.30 2.07 22.05
CA ASN A 16 0.91 1.26 22.17
C ASN A 16 1.95 1.56 21.09
N TYR A 17 1.52 1.77 19.85
CA TYR A 17 2.41 1.94 18.69
C TYR A 17 2.49 3.39 18.22
N LYS A 18 1.53 4.23 18.59
CA LYS A 18 1.44 5.65 18.22
C LYS A 18 1.66 5.85 16.71
N ASP A 19 2.55 6.76 16.34
CA ASP A 19 2.90 7.04 14.93
C ASP A 19 3.59 5.85 14.21
N LEU A 20 4.00 4.80 14.93
CA LEU A 20 4.59 3.57 14.39
C LEU A 20 3.56 2.45 14.19
N ALA A 21 2.28 2.72 14.32
CA ALA A 21 1.21 1.78 14.01
C ALA A 21 1.25 1.37 12.53
N SER A 22 0.55 0.28 12.19
CA SER A 22 0.47 -0.19 10.81
C SER A 22 -0.13 0.87 9.89
N ARG A 23 0.27 0.89 8.63
CA ARG A 23 -0.09 1.94 7.66
C ARG A 23 -1.59 2.13 7.49
N ASP A 24 -2.35 1.04 7.52
CA ASP A 24 -3.80 1.07 7.42
C ASP A 24 -4.47 1.74 8.64
N VAL A 25 -3.95 1.48 9.84
CA VAL A 25 -4.41 2.15 11.07
C VAL A 25 -4.09 3.64 10.99
N VAL A 26 -2.86 4.00 10.63
CA VAL A 26 -2.45 5.39 10.47
C VAL A 26 -3.30 6.11 9.43
N ALA A 27 -3.49 5.51 8.24
CA ALA A 27 -4.28 6.12 7.17
C ALA A 27 -5.75 6.33 7.57
N ARG A 28 -6.38 5.34 8.21
CA ARG A 28 -7.75 5.49 8.73
C ARG A 28 -7.86 6.55 9.80
N SER A 29 -6.90 6.61 10.73
CA SER A 29 -6.88 7.63 11.77
C SER A 29 -6.76 9.06 11.19
N MET A 30 -5.87 9.25 10.21
CA MET A 30 -5.74 10.51 9.48
C MET A 30 -7.06 10.89 8.79
N PHE A 31 -7.67 9.94 8.11
CA PHE A 31 -8.94 10.17 7.42
C PHE A 31 -10.07 10.52 8.40
N THR A 32 -10.12 9.85 9.56
CA THR A 32 -11.10 10.19 10.62
C THR A 32 -10.89 11.59 11.15
N GLU A 33 -9.64 12.01 11.41
CA GLU A 33 -9.35 13.39 11.85
C GLU A 33 -9.84 14.43 10.85
N ILE A 34 -9.62 14.19 9.56
CA ILE A 34 -10.07 15.07 8.48
C ILE A 34 -11.61 15.10 8.41
N LEU A 35 -12.28 13.93 8.40
CA LEU A 35 -13.75 13.86 8.35
C LEU A 35 -14.45 14.51 9.54
N GLU A 36 -13.87 14.41 10.73
CA GLU A 36 -14.41 15.00 11.94
C GLU A 36 -14.06 16.51 12.08
N GLY A 37 -13.50 17.12 11.04
CA GLY A 37 -13.17 18.53 10.98
C GLY A 37 -11.97 18.96 11.81
N ARG A 38 -11.08 18.02 12.18
CA ARG A 38 -9.81 18.31 12.84
C ARG A 38 -8.62 18.33 11.88
N GLY A 39 -8.89 18.34 10.59
CA GLY A 39 -7.88 18.56 9.55
C GLY A 39 -7.23 19.94 9.66
N CYS A 40 -6.05 20.07 9.10
CA CYS A 40 -5.24 21.28 9.05
C CYS A 40 -5.47 22.05 7.75
N GLY A 41 -5.01 23.31 7.73
CA GLY A 41 -5.14 24.19 6.58
C GLY A 41 -6.53 24.81 6.43
N PRO A 42 -6.71 25.68 5.42
CA PRO A 42 -7.97 26.41 5.22
C PRO A 42 -9.14 25.47 4.84
N ASP A 43 -8.83 24.38 4.12
CA ASP A 43 -9.82 23.42 3.64
C ASP A 43 -9.99 22.23 4.60
N ALA A 44 -9.23 22.17 5.69
CA ALA A 44 -9.22 21.09 6.70
C ALA A 44 -9.03 19.68 6.08
N ASP A 45 -8.26 19.57 4.99
CA ASP A 45 -8.14 18.41 4.13
C ASP A 45 -6.91 17.55 4.38
N HIS A 46 -6.02 17.95 5.27
CA HIS A 46 -4.78 17.25 5.59
C HIS A 46 -4.46 17.25 7.07
N VAL A 47 -3.42 16.53 7.48
CA VAL A 47 -2.80 16.59 8.80
C VAL A 47 -1.31 16.91 8.65
N TYR A 48 -0.63 17.25 9.74
CA TYR A 48 0.79 17.59 9.70
C TYR A 48 1.68 16.45 10.18
N LEU A 49 2.72 16.14 9.38
CA LEU A 49 3.85 15.32 9.79
C LEU A 49 4.97 16.24 10.28
N LYS A 50 5.27 16.21 11.58
CA LYS A 50 6.33 17.01 12.21
C LYS A 50 7.60 16.18 12.34
N LEU A 51 8.72 16.69 11.82
CA LEU A 51 10.06 16.11 11.89
C LEU A 51 11.09 17.06 12.50
N ASP A 52 10.70 18.29 12.82
CA ASP A 52 11.52 19.36 13.41
C ASP A 52 12.28 18.91 14.67
N HIS A 53 11.67 18.05 15.48
CA HIS A 53 12.27 17.52 16.71
C HIS A 53 13.52 16.64 16.48
N LEU A 54 13.76 16.17 15.25
CA LEU A 54 14.92 15.35 14.91
C LEU A 54 16.16 16.20 14.60
N GLY A 55 15.96 17.49 14.32
CA GLY A 55 17.03 18.40 13.90
C GLY A 55 17.43 18.28 12.41
N PRO A 56 17.96 19.37 11.83
CA PRO A 56 18.21 19.46 10.40
C PRO A 56 19.24 18.43 9.90
N GLU A 57 20.28 18.12 10.68
CA GLU A 57 21.29 17.14 10.28
C GLU A 57 20.69 15.74 10.07
N ILE A 58 19.82 15.30 10.98
CA ILE A 58 19.19 13.98 10.88
C ILE A 58 18.18 13.96 9.73
N VAL A 59 17.34 14.97 9.64
CA VAL A 59 16.29 15.06 8.60
C VAL A 59 16.92 15.06 7.21
N HIS A 60 17.90 15.93 6.95
CA HIS A 60 18.51 16.05 5.62
C HIS A 60 19.39 14.85 5.26
N LYS A 61 20.14 14.29 6.24
CA LYS A 61 21.06 13.18 5.99
C LYS A 61 20.36 11.81 5.89
N ARG A 62 19.37 11.56 6.76
CA ARG A 62 18.70 10.24 6.82
C ARG A 62 17.42 10.15 6.01
N LEU A 63 16.79 11.29 5.69
CA LEU A 63 15.53 11.37 4.96
C LEU A 63 15.64 12.26 3.70
N PRO A 64 16.67 12.09 2.85
CA PRO A 64 16.90 12.97 1.70
C PRO A 64 15.72 12.95 0.73
N GLY A 65 15.10 11.80 0.49
CA GLY A 65 13.93 11.69 -0.38
C GLY A 65 12.70 12.41 0.17
N VAL A 66 12.44 12.33 1.48
CA VAL A 66 11.34 13.07 2.11
C VAL A 66 11.62 14.57 2.03
N THR A 67 12.85 14.99 2.30
CA THR A 67 13.28 16.40 2.21
C THR A 67 13.10 16.96 0.80
N GLU A 68 13.51 16.22 -0.21
CA GLU A 68 13.36 16.64 -1.62
C GLU A 68 11.88 16.75 -2.02
N LEU A 69 11.06 15.73 -1.70
CA LEU A 69 9.64 15.74 -1.99
C LEU A 69 8.90 16.87 -1.28
N SER A 70 9.20 17.11 0.01
CA SER A 70 8.58 18.18 0.78
C SER A 70 8.92 19.57 0.20
N LYS A 71 10.18 19.80 -0.15
CA LYS A 71 10.60 21.06 -0.79
C LYS A 71 9.98 21.25 -2.16
N ARG A 72 9.90 20.17 -2.95
CA ARG A 72 9.41 20.24 -4.33
C ARG A 72 7.90 20.40 -4.43
N PHE A 73 7.13 19.67 -3.63
CA PHE A 73 5.67 19.60 -3.75
C PHE A 73 4.91 20.40 -2.69
N ALA A 74 5.43 20.47 -1.48
CA ALA A 74 4.81 21.22 -0.40
C ALA A 74 5.49 22.57 -0.11
N HIS A 75 6.62 22.84 -0.76
CA HIS A 75 7.43 24.06 -0.60
C HIS A 75 7.87 24.33 0.84
N VAL A 76 8.09 23.26 1.62
CA VAL A 76 8.53 23.34 3.02
C VAL A 76 9.83 22.56 3.24
N ASP A 77 10.70 23.08 4.12
CA ASP A 77 11.79 22.28 4.67
C ASP A 77 11.27 21.51 5.89
N PRO A 78 11.31 20.16 5.85
CA PRO A 78 10.77 19.33 6.93
C PRO A 78 11.55 19.45 8.25
N ALA A 79 12.73 20.06 8.24
CA ALA A 79 13.49 20.38 9.47
C ALA A 79 12.97 21.62 10.19
N GLU A 80 12.28 22.52 9.47
CA GLU A 80 11.81 23.80 9.99
C GLU A 80 10.29 23.86 10.09
N HIS A 81 9.60 23.25 9.11
CA HIS A 81 8.14 23.32 8.99
C HIS A 81 7.52 21.93 8.87
N PRO A 82 6.31 21.72 9.39
CA PRO A 82 5.59 20.47 9.25
C PRO A 82 5.19 20.21 7.79
N ILE A 83 5.21 18.94 7.38
CA ILE A 83 4.80 18.51 6.05
C ILE A 83 3.28 18.27 6.05
N PRO A 84 2.50 18.89 5.14
CA PRO A 84 1.11 18.51 4.94
C PRO A 84 1.04 17.11 4.33
N VAL A 85 0.26 16.21 4.92
CA VAL A 85 0.08 14.84 4.47
C VAL A 85 -1.39 14.45 4.49
N VAL A 86 -1.78 13.66 3.49
CA VAL A 86 -3.14 13.15 3.33
C VAL A 86 -3.09 11.67 2.99
N PRO A 87 -4.01 10.84 3.51
CA PRO A 87 -4.08 9.44 3.12
C PRO A 87 -4.54 9.33 1.66
N THR A 88 -3.80 8.56 0.87
CA THR A 88 -4.13 8.29 -0.53
C THR A 88 -4.21 6.80 -0.78
N CYS A 89 -5.00 6.42 -1.80
CA CYS A 89 -5.09 5.04 -2.25
C CYS A 89 -3.73 4.62 -2.83
N HIS A 90 -3.18 3.52 -2.31
CA HIS A 90 -1.86 3.03 -2.74
C HIS A 90 -1.94 1.68 -3.47
N TYR A 91 -2.76 0.75 -2.98
CA TYR A 91 -2.84 -0.61 -3.50
C TYR A 91 -4.18 -1.26 -3.13
N ALA A 92 -4.84 -1.87 -4.11
CA ALA A 92 -6.06 -2.62 -3.87
C ALA A 92 -5.72 -4.02 -3.31
N MET A 93 -6.24 -4.32 -2.12
CA MET A 93 -6.12 -5.65 -1.51
C MET A 93 -7.26 -6.55 -1.99
N GLY A 94 -6.99 -7.86 -2.07
CA GLY A 94 -7.93 -8.81 -2.67
C GLY A 94 -7.72 -8.94 -4.18
N GLY A 95 -8.79 -8.99 -4.95
CA GLY A 95 -8.77 -9.15 -6.40
C GLY A 95 -9.28 -10.50 -6.88
N ILE A 96 -8.97 -10.87 -8.11
CA ILE A 96 -9.39 -12.11 -8.75
C ILE A 96 -8.68 -13.30 -8.10
N PRO A 97 -9.38 -14.26 -7.48
CA PRO A 97 -8.75 -15.41 -6.84
C PRO A 97 -7.94 -16.24 -7.86
N THR A 98 -6.72 -16.56 -7.50
CA THR A 98 -5.83 -17.37 -8.35
C THR A 98 -5.06 -18.39 -7.51
N ASN A 99 -4.70 -19.51 -8.16
CA ASN A 99 -3.72 -20.42 -7.60
C ASN A 99 -2.28 -19.91 -7.84
N VAL A 100 -1.29 -20.65 -7.36
CA VAL A 100 0.14 -20.32 -7.51
C VAL A 100 0.63 -20.24 -8.96
N HIS A 101 -0.13 -20.77 -9.91
CA HIS A 101 0.17 -20.72 -11.33
C HIS A 101 -0.52 -19.53 -12.04
N GLY A 102 -1.21 -18.68 -11.29
CA GLY A 102 -1.94 -17.53 -11.83
C GLY A 102 -3.24 -17.92 -12.57
N GLN A 103 -3.68 -19.16 -12.48
CA GLN A 103 -4.96 -19.59 -13.05
C GLN A 103 -6.08 -19.10 -12.14
N VAL A 104 -7.12 -18.53 -12.72
CA VAL A 104 -8.29 -18.06 -11.97
C VAL A 104 -9.03 -19.26 -11.40
N ILE A 105 -9.40 -19.15 -10.14
CA ILE A 105 -10.18 -20.14 -9.43
C ILE A 105 -11.55 -19.59 -9.05
N SER A 106 -12.54 -20.47 -9.06
CA SER A 106 -13.88 -20.25 -8.51
C SER A 106 -14.16 -21.32 -7.47
N GLN A 107 -15.27 -21.27 -6.77
CA GLN A 107 -15.67 -22.31 -5.85
C GLN A 107 -16.79 -23.16 -6.42
N ASN A 108 -16.68 -24.47 -6.22
CA ASN A 108 -17.80 -25.39 -6.39
C ASN A 108 -18.81 -25.24 -5.23
N PRO A 109 -20.05 -25.75 -5.36
CA PRO A 109 -21.04 -25.73 -4.28
C PRO A 109 -20.58 -26.44 -2.98
N ASP A 110 -19.63 -27.37 -3.09
CA ASP A 110 -19.04 -28.09 -1.96
C ASP A 110 -17.85 -27.35 -1.29
N GLY A 111 -17.54 -26.13 -1.78
CA GLY A 111 -16.47 -25.32 -1.26
C GLY A 111 -15.08 -25.65 -1.81
N THR A 112 -14.94 -26.61 -2.71
CA THR A 112 -13.67 -26.93 -3.36
C THR A 112 -13.33 -25.94 -4.48
N ASP A 113 -12.04 -25.76 -4.74
CA ASP A 113 -11.55 -24.88 -5.80
C ASP A 113 -11.79 -25.48 -7.18
N LYS A 114 -12.37 -24.67 -8.08
CA LYS A 114 -12.55 -25.00 -9.51
C LYS A 114 -11.69 -24.07 -10.36
N ILE A 115 -10.77 -24.62 -11.14
CA ILE A 115 -9.98 -23.83 -12.10
C ILE A 115 -10.88 -23.44 -13.28
N ILE A 116 -10.83 -22.15 -13.66
CA ILE A 116 -11.47 -21.65 -14.87
C ILE A 116 -10.44 -21.76 -16.02
N ASP A 117 -10.70 -22.69 -16.92
CA ASP A 117 -9.77 -22.95 -18.02
C ASP A 117 -9.60 -21.75 -18.96
N GLY A 118 -8.35 -21.46 -19.29
CA GLY A 118 -7.99 -20.35 -20.18
C GLY A 118 -7.97 -18.98 -19.54
N LEU A 119 -8.45 -18.83 -18.30
CA LEU A 119 -8.46 -17.54 -17.59
C LEU A 119 -7.32 -17.45 -16.59
N TYR A 120 -6.59 -16.32 -16.64
CA TYR A 120 -5.43 -16.05 -15.80
C TYR A 120 -5.49 -14.61 -15.26
N ALA A 121 -5.00 -14.41 -14.05
CA ALA A 121 -4.78 -13.08 -13.49
C ALA A 121 -3.39 -12.98 -12.84
N ALA A 122 -2.80 -11.80 -12.89
CA ALA A 122 -1.48 -11.52 -12.30
C ALA A 122 -1.40 -10.06 -11.84
N GLY A 123 -0.39 -9.76 -11.02
CA GLY A 123 -0.16 -8.42 -10.50
C GLY A 123 -1.15 -8.02 -9.42
N GLU A 124 -1.46 -6.74 -9.34
CA GLU A 124 -2.37 -6.17 -8.33
C GLU A 124 -3.80 -6.71 -8.46
N ALA A 125 -4.25 -6.96 -9.69
CA ALA A 125 -5.59 -7.50 -9.95
C ALA A 125 -5.79 -8.95 -9.45
N ALA A 126 -4.71 -9.71 -9.22
CA ALA A 126 -4.77 -11.10 -8.79
C ALA A 126 -4.73 -11.23 -7.26
N CYS A 127 -5.42 -12.24 -6.72
CA CYS A 127 -5.38 -12.59 -5.31
C CYS A 127 -4.97 -14.06 -5.12
N VAL A 128 -3.74 -14.29 -4.64
CA VAL A 128 -3.25 -15.61 -4.23
C VAL A 128 -3.31 -15.83 -2.72
N SER A 129 -4.01 -14.96 -2.00
CA SER A 129 -4.28 -15.02 -0.54
C SER A 129 -3.04 -15.02 0.36
N VAL A 130 -1.88 -14.53 -0.11
CA VAL A 130 -0.63 -14.50 0.69
C VAL A 130 -0.52 -13.32 1.65
N HIS A 131 -1.32 -12.27 1.49
CA HIS A 131 -1.22 -11.04 2.29
C HIS A 131 -2.41 -10.78 3.20
N GLY A 132 -3.52 -11.49 3.00
CA GLY A 132 -4.77 -11.16 3.70
C GLY A 132 -5.25 -9.74 3.37
N GLY A 133 -5.80 -9.04 4.35
CA GLY A 133 -6.35 -7.69 4.18
C GLY A 133 -5.32 -6.56 4.24
N ASN A 134 -4.06 -6.84 4.59
CA ASN A 134 -3.02 -5.81 4.72
C ASN A 134 -1.66 -6.33 4.25
N ARG A 135 -1.11 -5.73 3.19
CA ARG A 135 0.14 -6.13 2.57
C ARG A 135 1.35 -5.50 3.28
N LEU A 136 2.40 -6.29 3.49
CA LEU A 136 3.69 -5.80 3.99
C LEU A 136 4.32 -4.78 3.02
N GLY A 137 4.96 -3.77 3.57
CA GLY A 137 5.67 -2.75 2.80
C GLY A 137 6.75 -3.36 1.89
N GLY A 138 6.95 -2.77 0.71
CA GLY A 138 7.95 -3.20 -0.27
C GLY A 138 7.54 -4.37 -1.17
N ASN A 139 6.44 -5.08 -0.88
CA ASN A 139 6.02 -6.28 -1.62
C ASN A 139 5.07 -5.99 -2.81
N SER A 140 4.84 -4.73 -3.17
CA SER A 140 3.96 -4.38 -4.30
C SER A 140 4.51 -4.83 -5.65
N THR A 141 5.82 -4.78 -5.82
CA THR A 141 6.50 -5.12 -7.08
C THR A 141 6.96 -6.56 -7.16
N SER A 142 7.28 -7.22 -6.03
CA SER A 142 7.74 -8.61 -6.00
C SER A 142 6.66 -9.61 -6.42
N ARG A 143 5.41 -9.37 -6.03
CA ARG A 143 4.27 -10.23 -6.35
C ARG A 143 3.96 -10.29 -7.86
N PRO A 144 3.84 -9.17 -8.59
CA PRO A 144 3.66 -9.19 -10.03
C PRO A 144 4.77 -9.95 -10.75
N TYR A 145 6.04 -9.73 -10.35
CA TYR A 145 7.20 -10.31 -11.03
C TYR A 145 7.30 -11.83 -10.88
N CYS A 146 7.10 -12.37 -9.69
CA CYS A 146 7.16 -13.82 -9.44
C CYS A 146 6.05 -14.56 -10.21
N PHE A 147 4.80 -14.07 -10.16
CA PHE A 147 3.68 -14.72 -10.83
C PHE A 147 3.70 -14.52 -12.34
N TRP A 148 4.22 -13.41 -12.83
CA TRP A 148 4.39 -13.17 -14.27
C TRP A 148 5.37 -14.17 -14.89
N LYS A 149 6.49 -14.43 -14.21
CA LYS A 149 7.49 -15.41 -14.64
C LYS A 149 6.93 -16.85 -14.68
N ILE A 150 6.16 -17.25 -13.68
CA ILE A 150 5.49 -18.55 -13.62
C ILE A 150 4.47 -18.69 -14.77
N ARG A 151 3.64 -17.68 -15.02
CA ARG A 151 2.66 -17.68 -16.12
C ARG A 151 3.32 -17.83 -17.47
N TRP A 152 4.43 -17.14 -17.73
CA TRP A 152 5.14 -17.20 -19.01
C TRP A 152 5.70 -18.61 -19.28
N ILE A 153 6.27 -19.25 -18.26
CA ILE A 153 6.80 -20.63 -18.35
C ILE A 153 5.67 -21.63 -18.60
N THR A 154 4.54 -21.50 -17.91
CA THR A 154 3.39 -22.42 -18.03
C THR A 154 2.72 -22.29 -19.41
N HIS A 155 2.62 -21.07 -19.93
CA HIS A 155 2.02 -20.83 -21.26
C HIS A 155 2.90 -21.36 -22.37
N ARG A 156 4.23 -21.20 -22.30
CA ARG A 156 5.17 -21.74 -23.27
C ARG A 156 5.10 -23.28 -23.34
N ARG A 157 4.98 -23.97 -22.20
CA ARG A 157 4.87 -25.45 -22.16
C ARG A 157 3.59 -25.94 -22.81
N LYS A 158 2.45 -25.28 -22.64
CA LYS A 158 1.18 -25.66 -23.26
C LYS A 158 1.19 -25.46 -24.80
N PHE A 159 1.85 -24.44 -25.32
CA PHE A 159 1.97 -24.19 -26.76
C PHE A 159 2.94 -25.16 -27.43
N GLN A 160 4.08 -25.46 -26.81
CA GLN A 160 5.04 -26.43 -27.36
C GLN A 160 4.53 -27.88 -27.38
N GLY A 161 3.59 -28.22 -26.45
CA GLY A 161 2.95 -29.54 -26.42
C GLY A 161 1.94 -29.80 -27.56
N ARG A 162 1.32 -28.72 -28.11
CA ARG A 162 0.34 -28.85 -29.22
C ARG A 162 0.98 -29.01 -30.61
N HIS A 163 2.23 -28.62 -30.80
CA HIS A 163 2.94 -28.78 -32.07
C HIS A 163 3.68 -30.10 -32.22
N LYS A 164 3.63 -31.02 -31.22
CA LYS A 164 4.27 -32.33 -31.27
C LYS A 164 3.31 -33.49 -31.59
N ASN A 165 2.00 -33.23 -31.69
CA ASN A 165 0.96 -34.22 -31.94
C ASN A 165 0.10 -33.86 -33.19
N GLY A 166 0.71 -33.23 -34.18
CA GLY A 166 0.13 -33.00 -35.51
C GLY A 166 0.99 -33.59 -36.59
#